data_e694ca404c97c5376ee69a652f87bb2f
#
_entry.id   e694ca404c97c5376ee69a652f87bb2f
#
_cell.length_a   1.000
_cell.length_b   1.000
_cell.length_c   1.000
_cell.angle_alpha   90.00
_cell.angle_beta   90.00
_cell.angle_gamma   90.00
#
_symmetry.space_group_name_H-M   'P 1'
#
loop_
_entity.id
_entity.type
_entity.pdbx_description
1 polymer ?
#
loop_
_entity_poly.entity_id
_entity_poly.type
_entity_poly.pdbx_seq_one_letter_code
_entity_poly.pdbx_strand_id
1 'polypeptide(L)'
;VTSISLPLTSDQQNQYPVPVTVRSAQIFDVAGISKVLVQGFNLVPYAWMHPIAQAGIHADLKVRMDRKDSYRAFVAVDPTSDPTAIVGTVEVTLQKKPNLSCQPTSYAYLASLTVASDYRRLGVAQQLIQACERQVSFWNQSDLYLHVLAENVAARRLYLQLGYGIHRKIRSWNPSLWHFEEQMMLHRHIG
;
A
#
# COMPACT_ATOMS: atom_id res chain seq x y z
N VAL A 1 -51.77 5.75 -16.11
CA VAL A 1 -50.96 4.70 -15.42
C VAL A 1 -49.72 5.37 -14.90
N THR A 2 -49.73 5.70 -13.60
CA THR A 2 -48.66 6.43 -12.93
C THR A 2 -47.67 5.40 -12.37
N SER A 3 -46.46 5.32 -12.95
CA SER A 3 -45.39 4.48 -12.44
C SER A 3 -44.76 5.14 -11.21
N ILE A 4 -44.96 4.55 -10.04
CA ILE A 4 -44.31 4.94 -8.79
C ILE A 4 -42.94 4.27 -8.76
N SER A 5 -41.88 5.07 -8.92
CA SER A 5 -40.52 4.64 -8.67
C SER A 5 -40.25 4.63 -7.16
N LEU A 6 -40.12 3.46 -6.59
CA LEU A 6 -39.69 3.31 -5.20
C LEU A 6 -38.19 3.73 -5.08
N PRO A 7 -37.80 4.47 -4.02
CA PRO A 7 -36.40 4.78 -3.78
C PRO A 7 -35.64 3.49 -3.44
N LEU A 8 -34.48 3.30 -4.08
CA LEU A 8 -33.56 2.18 -3.81
C LEU A 8 -33.12 2.26 -2.36
N THR A 9 -33.24 1.15 -1.63
CA THR A 9 -32.74 1.02 -0.26
C THR A 9 -31.22 1.07 -0.23
N SER A 10 -30.65 1.58 0.86
CA SER A 10 -29.20 1.75 1.09
C SER A 10 -28.35 0.49 0.87
N ASP A 11 -28.94 -0.69 0.92
CA ASP A 11 -28.27 -1.98 0.68
C ASP A 11 -28.05 -2.30 -0.82
N GLN A 12 -28.72 -1.60 -1.75
CA GLN A 12 -28.54 -1.81 -3.19
C GLN A 12 -27.45 -0.92 -3.81
N GLN A 13 -26.93 0.08 -3.10
CA GLN A 13 -25.86 0.94 -3.59
C GLN A 13 -24.48 0.29 -3.56
N ASN A 14 -24.32 -0.88 -2.95
CA ASN A 14 -23.03 -1.52 -2.70
C ASN A 14 -22.70 -2.67 -3.67
N GLN A 15 -23.41 -2.80 -4.79
CA GLN A 15 -23.30 -3.97 -5.69
C GLN A 15 -22.44 -3.73 -6.95
N TYR A 16 -21.95 -2.52 -7.17
CA TYR A 16 -21.03 -2.24 -8.27
C TYR A 16 -19.65 -1.96 -7.71
N PRO A 17 -18.60 -2.68 -8.18
CA PRO A 17 -17.24 -2.34 -7.82
C PRO A 17 -16.98 -0.89 -8.24
N VAL A 18 -16.60 -0.03 -7.29
CA VAL A 18 -16.21 1.36 -7.61
C VAL A 18 -15.10 1.26 -8.67
N PRO A 19 -15.24 1.91 -9.83
CA PRO A 19 -14.25 1.83 -10.89
C PRO A 19 -12.99 2.58 -10.47
N VAL A 20 -12.09 1.87 -9.77
CA VAL A 20 -10.79 2.40 -9.35
C VAL A 20 -9.76 2.08 -10.41
N THR A 21 -9.01 3.09 -10.82
CA THR A 21 -7.87 2.93 -11.73
C THR A 21 -6.56 2.91 -10.96
N VAL A 22 -5.75 1.87 -11.15
CA VAL A 22 -4.39 1.79 -10.59
C VAL A 22 -3.37 2.14 -11.65
N ARG A 23 -2.51 3.13 -11.34
CA ARG A 23 -1.43 3.59 -12.24
C ARG A 23 -0.15 3.86 -11.48
N SER A 24 0.95 3.96 -12.20
CA SER A 24 2.22 4.43 -11.63
C SER A 24 2.07 5.85 -11.12
N ALA A 25 2.62 6.11 -9.94
CA ALA A 25 2.61 7.43 -9.33
C ALA A 25 3.49 8.41 -10.10
N GLN A 26 3.05 9.65 -10.21
CA GLN A 26 3.77 10.77 -10.78
C GLN A 26 4.15 11.77 -9.69
N ILE A 27 5.08 12.68 -9.98
CA ILE A 27 5.57 13.64 -8.99
C ILE A 27 4.44 14.54 -8.42
N PHE A 28 3.43 14.82 -9.20
CA PHE A 28 2.28 15.60 -8.75
C PHE A 28 1.35 14.83 -7.80
N ASP A 29 1.43 13.48 -7.74
CA ASP A 29 0.65 12.66 -6.82
C ASP A 29 1.18 12.69 -5.39
N VAL A 30 2.42 13.14 -5.18
CA VAL A 30 3.13 13.04 -3.89
C VAL A 30 2.35 13.68 -2.75
N ALA A 31 1.66 14.79 -2.99
CA ALA A 31 0.82 15.43 -1.99
C ALA A 31 -0.37 14.55 -1.58
N GLY A 32 -1.07 13.95 -2.55
CA GLY A 32 -2.18 13.01 -2.31
C GLY A 32 -1.72 11.73 -1.60
N ILE A 33 -0.57 11.16 -2.03
CA ILE A 33 0.05 10.00 -1.38
C ILE A 33 0.35 10.31 0.07
N SER A 34 1.01 11.44 0.36
CA SER A 34 1.35 11.84 1.73
C SER A 34 0.12 11.96 2.63
N LYS A 35 -0.97 12.53 2.09
CA LYS A 35 -2.25 12.65 2.81
C LYS A 35 -2.82 11.27 3.17
N VAL A 36 -2.90 10.37 2.19
CA VAL A 36 -3.46 9.02 2.39
C VAL A 36 -2.60 8.19 3.35
N LEU A 37 -1.26 8.32 3.30
CA LEU A 37 -0.35 7.64 4.20
C LEU A 37 -0.53 8.11 5.66
N VAL A 38 -0.58 9.41 5.90
CA VAL A 38 -0.77 9.96 7.26
C VAL A 38 -2.08 9.50 7.86
N GLN A 39 -3.16 9.53 7.07
CA GLN A 39 -4.47 9.10 7.52
C GLN A 39 -4.56 7.57 7.70
N GLY A 40 -4.02 6.82 6.75
CA GLY A 40 -4.14 5.36 6.72
C GLY A 40 -3.34 4.63 7.79
N PHE A 41 -2.15 5.15 8.12
CA PHE A 41 -1.29 4.58 9.17
C PHE A 41 -1.48 5.25 10.54
N ASN A 42 -2.36 6.25 10.64
CA ASN A 42 -2.56 7.01 11.88
C ASN A 42 -1.22 7.46 12.50
N LEU A 43 -0.31 7.99 11.64
CA LEU A 43 1.09 8.26 11.97
C LEU A 43 1.28 9.29 13.08
N VAL A 44 0.28 10.14 13.30
CA VAL A 44 0.29 11.16 14.33
C VAL A 44 -1.04 11.22 15.06
N PRO A 45 -1.03 11.26 16.40
CA PRO A 45 -2.26 11.22 17.20
C PRO A 45 -3.06 12.53 17.17
N TYR A 46 -2.40 13.64 16.80
CA TYR A 46 -3.02 14.96 16.82
C TYR A 46 -3.16 15.54 15.42
N ALA A 47 -4.36 16.01 15.09
CA ALA A 47 -4.69 16.54 13.76
C ALA A 47 -3.78 17.72 13.34
N TRP A 48 -3.34 18.58 14.27
CA TRP A 48 -2.45 19.70 13.99
C TRP A 48 -1.04 19.29 13.54
N MET A 49 -0.62 18.06 13.85
CA MET A 49 0.67 17.49 13.42
C MET A 49 0.63 16.92 12.01
N HIS A 50 -0.57 16.68 11.43
CA HIS A 50 -0.72 16.08 10.10
C HIS A 50 0.05 16.86 9.00
N PRO A 51 0.03 18.19 8.93
CA PRO A 51 0.77 18.93 7.90
C PRO A 51 2.29 18.72 7.99
N ILE A 52 2.83 18.63 9.22
CA ILE A 52 4.27 18.41 9.44
C ILE A 52 4.66 17.00 8.97
N ALA A 53 3.88 15.99 9.36
CA ALA A 53 4.10 14.61 8.94
C ALA A 53 3.97 14.47 7.42
N GLN A 54 2.97 15.11 6.81
CA GLN A 54 2.81 15.14 5.35
C GLN A 54 3.99 15.77 4.64
N ALA A 55 4.53 16.87 5.14
CA ALA A 55 5.70 17.54 4.55
C ALA A 55 6.94 16.64 4.58
N GLY A 56 7.18 15.92 5.70
CA GLY A 56 8.28 14.96 5.81
C GLY A 56 8.16 13.81 4.82
N ILE A 57 6.98 13.19 4.75
CA ILE A 57 6.69 12.11 3.79
C ILE A 57 6.81 12.61 2.36
N HIS A 58 6.31 13.81 2.07
CA HIS A 58 6.39 14.43 0.75
C HIS A 58 7.84 14.61 0.28
N ALA A 59 8.73 15.12 1.15
CA ALA A 59 10.15 15.28 0.83
C ALA A 59 10.84 13.94 0.56
N ASP A 60 10.60 12.93 1.41
CA ASP A 60 11.17 11.60 1.29
C ASP A 60 10.68 10.88 0.01
N LEU A 61 9.39 10.96 -0.29
CA LEU A 61 8.81 10.38 -1.51
C LEU A 61 9.46 10.96 -2.78
N LYS A 62 9.68 12.29 -2.84
CA LYS A 62 10.36 12.91 -3.99
C LYS A 62 11.74 12.31 -4.21
N VAL A 63 12.54 12.18 -3.15
CA VAL A 63 13.89 11.60 -3.22
C VAL A 63 13.85 10.13 -3.66
N ARG A 64 12.84 9.37 -3.18
CA ARG A 64 12.69 7.96 -3.58
C ARG A 64 12.24 7.80 -5.02
N MET A 65 11.32 8.64 -5.50
CA MET A 65 10.81 8.59 -6.88
C MET A 65 11.87 8.87 -7.95
N ASP A 66 12.96 9.55 -7.60
CA ASP A 66 14.11 9.75 -8.50
C ASP A 66 14.89 8.44 -8.77
N ARG A 67 14.75 7.42 -7.93
CA ARG A 67 15.42 6.11 -8.05
C ARG A 67 14.66 5.16 -8.99
N LYS A 68 14.41 5.55 -10.22
CA LYS A 68 13.52 4.87 -11.18
C LYS A 68 13.81 3.40 -11.42
N ASP A 69 15.07 2.98 -11.28
CA ASP A 69 15.50 1.60 -11.55
C ASP A 69 15.27 0.65 -10.37
N SER A 70 15.08 1.18 -9.15
CA SER A 70 14.97 0.37 -7.93
C SER A 70 13.79 0.75 -7.04
N TYR A 71 12.95 1.68 -7.49
CA TYR A 71 11.78 2.15 -6.77
C TYR A 71 10.61 2.40 -7.71
N ARG A 72 9.42 1.99 -7.31
CA ARG A 72 8.16 2.35 -7.97
C ARG A 72 7.05 2.51 -6.94
N ALA A 73 6.29 3.58 -7.08
CA ALA A 73 5.04 3.76 -6.36
C ALA A 73 3.86 3.62 -7.31
N PHE A 74 2.76 3.07 -6.81
CA PHE A 74 1.48 2.99 -7.51
C PHE A 74 0.42 3.70 -6.69
N VAL A 75 -0.51 4.32 -7.39
CA VAL A 75 -1.67 4.99 -6.82
C VAL A 75 -2.96 4.42 -7.39
N ALA A 76 -3.98 4.37 -6.54
CA ALA A 76 -5.34 4.10 -6.93
C ALA A 76 -6.11 5.43 -6.93
N VAL A 77 -6.85 5.70 -8.00
CA VAL A 77 -7.69 6.89 -8.16
C VAL A 77 -9.10 6.47 -8.52
N ASP A 78 -10.09 7.23 -8.07
CA ASP A 78 -11.48 7.05 -8.47
C ASP A 78 -11.83 8.09 -9.54
N PRO A 79 -11.93 7.69 -10.82
CA PRO A 79 -12.19 8.62 -11.91
C PRO A 79 -13.64 9.17 -11.89
N THR A 80 -14.54 8.61 -11.09
CA THR A 80 -15.95 9.03 -11.04
C THR A 80 -16.23 10.12 -10.02
N SER A 81 -15.42 10.18 -8.93
CA SER A 81 -15.58 11.22 -7.90
C SER A 81 -14.65 12.41 -8.15
N ASP A 82 -13.38 12.20 -8.03
CA ASP A 82 -12.30 13.16 -8.30
C ASP A 82 -11.13 12.41 -8.92
N PRO A 83 -10.87 12.55 -10.24
CA PRO A 83 -9.82 11.83 -10.94
C PRO A 83 -8.40 12.19 -10.45
N THR A 84 -8.26 13.22 -9.61
CA THR A 84 -6.99 13.60 -8.97
C THR A 84 -6.86 13.09 -7.55
N ALA A 85 -7.96 12.66 -6.91
CA ALA A 85 -7.95 12.18 -5.55
C ALA A 85 -7.31 10.78 -5.45
N ILE A 86 -6.23 10.69 -4.70
CA ILE A 86 -5.60 9.43 -4.39
C ILE A 86 -6.41 8.72 -3.29
N VAL A 87 -6.94 7.54 -3.62
CA VAL A 87 -7.73 6.70 -2.70
C VAL A 87 -6.95 5.53 -2.14
N GLY A 88 -5.77 5.26 -2.68
CA GLY A 88 -4.86 4.25 -2.16
C GLY A 88 -3.47 4.37 -2.76
N THR A 89 -2.49 3.82 -2.08
CA THR A 89 -1.10 3.81 -2.54
C THR A 89 -0.36 2.56 -2.07
N VAL A 90 0.72 2.21 -2.78
CA VAL A 90 1.67 1.17 -2.42
C VAL A 90 3.02 1.49 -3.06
N GLU A 91 4.08 1.04 -2.43
CA GLU A 91 5.44 1.18 -2.93
C GLU A 91 6.09 -0.19 -3.08
N VAL A 92 6.96 -0.34 -4.08
CA VAL A 92 7.84 -1.49 -4.23
C VAL A 92 9.26 -1.02 -4.52
N THR A 93 10.23 -1.64 -3.83
CA THR A 93 11.65 -1.28 -3.93
C THR A 93 12.52 -2.51 -4.14
N LEU A 94 13.63 -2.36 -4.86
CA LEU A 94 14.71 -3.34 -4.85
C LEU A 94 15.65 -3.04 -3.69
N GLN A 95 15.76 -3.98 -2.78
CA GLN A 95 16.67 -3.92 -1.65
C GLN A 95 17.85 -4.87 -1.88
N LYS A 96 19.05 -4.44 -1.50
CA LYS A 96 20.26 -5.29 -1.56
C LYS A 96 20.28 -6.18 -0.32
N LYS A 97 20.50 -7.48 -0.50
CA LYS A 97 20.81 -8.36 0.64
C LYS A 97 22.19 -7.97 1.16
N PRO A 98 22.35 -7.78 2.48
CA PRO A 98 23.68 -7.68 3.06
C PRO A 98 24.35 -9.05 2.90
N ASN A 99 25.26 -9.18 1.95
CA ASN A 99 25.92 -10.45 1.64
C ASN A 99 27.41 -10.32 1.79
N LEU A 100 28.00 -11.29 2.49
CA LEU A 100 29.45 -11.52 2.48
C LEU A 100 29.93 -12.15 1.16
N SER A 101 29.05 -12.54 0.25
CA SER A 101 29.38 -13.16 -1.04
C SER A 101 29.55 -12.11 -2.12
N CYS A 102 30.46 -12.36 -3.07
CA CYS A 102 30.87 -11.44 -4.13
C CYS A 102 29.78 -11.08 -5.16
N GLN A 103 28.55 -11.55 -5.03
CA GLN A 103 27.44 -11.15 -5.89
C GLN A 103 26.33 -10.46 -5.09
N PRO A 104 26.05 -9.18 -5.38
CA PRO A 104 24.93 -8.48 -4.74
C PRO A 104 23.60 -9.07 -5.23
N THR A 105 22.96 -9.90 -4.41
CA THR A 105 21.60 -10.34 -4.65
C THR A 105 20.63 -9.27 -4.17
N SER A 106 19.76 -8.81 -5.06
CA SER A 106 18.64 -7.93 -4.73
C SER A 106 17.36 -8.76 -4.53
N TYR A 107 16.43 -8.20 -3.78
CA TYR A 107 15.09 -8.73 -3.62
C TYR A 107 14.07 -7.59 -3.63
N ALA A 108 12.86 -7.88 -4.10
CA ALA A 108 11.80 -6.88 -4.10
C ALA A 108 11.11 -6.81 -2.74
N TYR A 109 10.80 -5.60 -2.32
CA TYR A 109 10.15 -5.35 -1.04
C TYR A 109 8.97 -4.39 -1.21
N LEU A 110 7.77 -4.81 -0.77
CA LEU A 110 6.55 -4.04 -0.78
C LEU A 110 6.38 -3.27 0.54
N ALA A 111 6.08 -1.99 0.43
CA ALA A 111 5.88 -1.10 1.58
C ALA A 111 4.69 -0.15 1.36
N SER A 112 4.30 0.54 2.41
CA SER A 112 3.38 1.70 2.37
C SER A 112 2.02 1.41 1.72
N LEU A 113 1.53 0.14 1.77
CA LEU A 113 0.20 -0.18 1.29
C LEU A 113 -0.85 0.45 2.20
N THR A 114 -1.63 1.34 1.65
CA THR A 114 -2.77 1.95 2.35
C THR A 114 -3.91 2.24 1.39
N VAL A 115 -5.14 2.19 1.91
CA VAL A 115 -6.37 2.50 1.18
C VAL A 115 -7.26 3.34 2.09
N ALA A 116 -7.80 4.43 1.55
CA ALA A 116 -8.73 5.32 2.25
C ALA A 116 -9.94 4.52 2.78
N SER A 117 -10.47 4.93 3.95
CA SER A 117 -11.53 4.19 4.67
C SER A 117 -12.69 3.78 3.78
N ASP A 118 -13.18 4.74 2.99
CA ASP A 118 -14.39 4.59 2.16
C ASP A 118 -14.19 3.67 0.95
N TYR A 119 -12.93 3.37 0.61
CA TYR A 119 -12.54 2.49 -0.49
C TYR A 119 -12.01 1.14 -0.02
N ARG A 120 -12.07 0.86 1.30
CA ARG A 120 -11.69 -0.45 1.85
C ARG A 120 -12.72 -1.51 1.49
N ARG A 121 -12.26 -2.78 1.42
CA ARG A 121 -13.09 -3.96 1.09
C ARG A 121 -13.67 -3.98 -0.34
N LEU A 122 -13.24 -3.05 -1.20
CA LEU A 122 -13.63 -2.96 -2.61
C LEU A 122 -12.56 -3.52 -3.57
N GLY A 123 -11.60 -4.31 -3.07
CA GLY A 123 -10.55 -4.92 -3.90
C GLY A 123 -9.39 -3.99 -4.29
N VAL A 124 -9.40 -2.71 -3.84
CA VAL A 124 -8.37 -1.71 -4.20
C VAL A 124 -6.97 -2.15 -3.79
N ALA A 125 -6.82 -2.64 -2.54
CA ALA A 125 -5.53 -3.14 -2.05
C ALA A 125 -4.99 -4.30 -2.89
N GLN A 126 -5.85 -5.21 -3.33
CA GLN A 126 -5.49 -6.33 -4.20
C GLN A 126 -4.96 -5.84 -5.56
N GLN A 127 -5.63 -4.86 -6.19
CA GLN A 127 -5.19 -4.28 -7.46
C GLN A 127 -3.84 -3.58 -7.32
N LEU A 128 -3.60 -2.86 -6.22
CA LEU A 128 -2.32 -2.23 -5.91
C LEU A 128 -1.20 -3.26 -5.75
N ILE A 129 -1.44 -4.35 -4.99
CA ILE A 129 -0.46 -5.43 -4.83
C ILE A 129 -0.13 -6.07 -6.18
N GLN A 130 -1.13 -6.37 -7.01
CA GLN A 130 -0.92 -6.92 -8.34
C GLN A 130 -0.10 -6.00 -9.25
N ALA A 131 -0.25 -4.68 -9.12
CA ALA A 131 0.60 -3.73 -9.83
C ALA A 131 2.08 -3.83 -9.39
N CYS A 132 2.33 -4.00 -8.08
CA CYS A 132 3.68 -4.28 -7.57
C CYS A 132 4.23 -5.60 -8.08
N GLU A 133 3.44 -6.67 -8.10
CA GLU A 133 3.85 -7.98 -8.60
C GLU A 133 4.28 -7.92 -10.07
N ARG A 134 3.50 -7.22 -10.92
CA ARG A 134 3.90 -6.98 -12.33
C ARG A 134 5.21 -6.20 -12.43
N GLN A 135 5.43 -5.21 -11.56
CA GLN A 135 6.69 -4.45 -11.53
C GLN A 135 7.88 -5.31 -11.11
N VAL A 136 7.68 -6.21 -10.16
CA VAL A 136 8.70 -7.16 -9.70
C VAL A 136 9.13 -8.09 -10.85
N SER A 137 8.16 -8.64 -11.59
CA SER A 137 8.43 -9.42 -12.80
C SER A 137 9.17 -8.61 -13.87
N PHE A 138 8.79 -7.34 -14.07
CA PHE A 138 9.49 -6.42 -14.98
C PHE A 138 10.96 -6.20 -14.59
N TRP A 139 11.27 -6.20 -13.29
CA TRP A 139 12.65 -6.13 -12.78
C TRP A 139 13.40 -7.46 -12.79
N ASN A 140 12.83 -8.51 -13.41
CA ASN A 140 13.38 -9.88 -13.41
C ASN A 140 13.64 -10.39 -11.98
N GLN A 141 12.78 -10.05 -11.05
CA GLN A 141 12.78 -10.58 -9.69
C GLN A 141 11.64 -11.58 -9.55
N SER A 142 11.89 -12.65 -8.79
CA SER A 142 10.90 -13.71 -8.55
C SER A 142 10.33 -13.68 -7.14
N ASP A 143 10.91 -12.89 -6.24
CA ASP A 143 10.56 -12.93 -4.82
C ASP A 143 10.14 -11.54 -4.33
N LEU A 144 8.94 -11.46 -3.76
CA LEU A 144 8.41 -10.24 -3.14
C LEU A 144 8.19 -10.46 -1.66
N TYR A 145 8.79 -9.59 -0.86
CA TYR A 145 8.71 -9.60 0.60
C TYR A 145 7.97 -8.39 1.12
N LEU A 146 7.38 -8.52 2.29
CA LEU A 146 6.77 -7.41 3.04
C LEU A 146 6.80 -7.70 4.54
N HIS A 147 6.61 -6.65 5.36
CA HIS A 147 6.32 -6.80 6.78
C HIS A 147 4.89 -6.40 7.10
N VAL A 148 4.30 -7.09 8.04
CA VAL A 148 2.97 -6.76 8.58
C VAL A 148 2.97 -6.96 10.11
N LEU A 149 2.36 -6.04 10.85
CA LEU A 149 2.15 -6.19 12.27
C LEU A 149 1.25 -7.41 12.57
N ALA A 150 1.62 -8.19 13.57
CA ALA A 150 0.87 -9.39 13.95
C ALA A 150 -0.58 -9.07 14.34
N GLU A 151 -0.82 -7.89 14.91
CA GLU A 151 -2.14 -7.38 15.28
C GLU A 151 -2.97 -6.89 14.09
N ASN A 152 -2.35 -6.57 12.95
CA ASN A 152 -3.07 -6.15 11.75
C ASN A 152 -3.71 -7.35 11.03
N VAL A 153 -4.78 -7.88 11.65
CA VAL A 153 -5.49 -9.09 11.18
C VAL A 153 -6.04 -8.89 9.77
N ALA A 154 -6.51 -7.67 9.44
CA ALA A 154 -7.09 -7.38 8.13
C ALA A 154 -6.05 -7.47 7.01
N ALA A 155 -4.89 -6.86 7.18
CA ALA A 155 -3.81 -6.92 6.20
C ALA A 155 -3.23 -8.35 6.09
N ARG A 156 -3.08 -9.05 7.22
CA ARG A 156 -2.61 -10.46 7.21
C ARG A 156 -3.54 -11.36 6.40
N ARG A 157 -4.86 -11.25 6.60
CA ARG A 157 -5.85 -12.03 5.83
C ARG A 157 -5.75 -11.73 4.35
N LEU A 158 -5.62 -10.46 3.97
CA LEU A 158 -5.45 -10.05 2.59
C LEU A 158 -4.22 -10.71 1.95
N TYR A 159 -3.04 -10.60 2.57
CA TYR A 159 -1.82 -11.17 2.02
C TYR A 159 -1.87 -12.70 1.92
N LEU A 160 -2.39 -13.39 2.95
CA LEU A 160 -2.55 -14.85 2.93
C LEU A 160 -3.50 -15.29 1.81
N GLN A 161 -4.62 -14.57 1.59
CA GLN A 161 -5.55 -14.85 0.49
C GLN A 161 -4.92 -14.64 -0.89
N LEU A 162 -3.93 -13.74 -0.99
CA LEU A 162 -3.17 -13.50 -2.21
C LEU A 162 -1.99 -14.48 -2.38
N GLY A 163 -1.85 -15.48 -1.50
CA GLY A 163 -0.81 -16.51 -1.62
C GLY A 163 0.53 -16.14 -1.00
N TYR A 164 0.61 -15.09 -0.18
CA TYR A 164 1.81 -14.81 0.60
C TYR A 164 1.92 -15.78 1.77
N GLY A 165 3.09 -16.39 1.96
CA GLY A 165 3.39 -17.25 3.11
C GLY A 165 4.16 -16.50 4.20
N ILE A 166 4.07 -16.99 5.44
CA ILE A 166 4.87 -16.45 6.55
C ILE A 166 6.30 -16.96 6.38
N HIS A 167 7.23 -16.03 6.13
CA HIS A 167 8.65 -16.34 6.00
C HIS A 167 9.35 -16.35 7.37
N ARG A 168 9.09 -15.32 8.20
CA ARG A 168 9.69 -15.17 9.53
C ARG A 168 8.82 -14.30 10.43
N LYS A 169 8.83 -14.60 11.73
CA LYS A 169 8.30 -13.71 12.78
C LYS A 169 9.45 -12.94 13.41
N ILE A 170 9.27 -11.66 13.62
CA ILE A 170 10.24 -10.76 14.20
C ILE A 170 9.59 -10.08 15.39
N ARG A 171 10.26 -10.09 16.51
CA ARG A 171 9.82 -9.34 17.69
C ARG A 171 10.79 -8.19 17.90
N SER A 172 10.30 -6.96 17.80
CA SER A 172 11.09 -5.75 17.98
C SER A 172 10.56 -4.94 19.15
N TRP A 173 11.48 -4.30 19.87
CA TRP A 173 11.12 -3.35 20.91
C TRP A 173 10.70 -2.03 20.28
N ASN A 174 9.47 -1.54 20.60
CA ASN A 174 9.01 -0.22 20.20
C ASN A 174 9.13 0.76 21.38
N PRO A 175 10.15 1.63 21.38
CA PRO A 175 10.38 2.56 22.50
C PRO A 175 9.28 3.61 22.63
N SER A 176 8.56 3.95 21.57
CA SER A 176 7.47 4.93 21.60
C SER A 176 6.24 4.43 22.33
N LEU A 177 6.02 3.12 22.36
CA LEU A 177 4.87 2.46 22.95
C LEU A 177 5.24 1.66 24.21
N TRP A 178 6.54 1.62 24.57
CA TRP A 178 7.07 0.87 25.71
C TRP A 178 6.65 -0.62 25.71
N HIS A 179 6.50 -1.23 24.53
CA HIS A 179 6.20 -2.65 24.41
C HIS A 179 6.91 -3.30 23.21
N PHE A 180 6.90 -4.64 23.18
CA PHE A 180 7.39 -5.40 22.06
C PHE A 180 6.28 -5.52 21.00
N GLU A 181 6.59 -5.15 19.76
CA GLU A 181 5.75 -5.41 18.61
C GLU A 181 6.19 -6.70 17.92
N GLU A 182 5.24 -7.56 17.61
CA GLU A 182 5.47 -8.71 16.76
C GLU A 182 5.14 -8.35 15.31
N GLN A 183 6.12 -8.49 14.44
CA GLN A 183 5.99 -8.30 13.01
C GLN A 183 6.17 -9.65 12.31
N MET A 184 5.44 -9.84 11.24
CA MET A 184 5.60 -10.99 10.35
C MET A 184 6.20 -10.53 9.04
N MET A 185 7.30 -11.14 8.65
CA MET A 185 7.82 -11.03 7.29
C MET A 185 7.09 -12.05 6.45
N LEU A 186 6.37 -11.57 5.45
CA LEU A 186 5.67 -12.42 4.48
C LEU A 186 6.44 -12.44 3.16
N HIS A 187 6.30 -13.51 2.42
CA HIS A 187 6.97 -13.75 1.15
C HIS A 187 6.01 -14.40 0.15
N ARG A 188 6.13 -14.01 -1.11
CA ARG A 188 5.49 -14.67 -2.23
C ARG A 188 6.48 -14.82 -3.38
N HIS A 189 6.54 -16.02 -3.95
CA HIS A 189 7.23 -16.27 -5.22
C HIS A 189 6.32 -15.84 -6.37
N ILE A 190 6.87 -15.00 -7.26
CA ILE A 190 6.18 -14.44 -8.43
C ILE A 190 6.84 -15.08 -9.65
N GLY A 191 6.28 -16.20 -10.11
CA GLY A 191 6.76 -16.96 -11.25
C GLY A 191 5.83 -16.83 -12.44
#